data_0df660036b3ddc49892fa48e6f738ee4
#
_entry.id   0df660036b3ddc49892fa48e6f738ee4
#
_cell.length_a   1.000
_cell.length_b   1.000
_cell.length_c   1.000
_cell.angle_alpha   90.00
_cell.angle_beta   90.00
_cell.angle_gamma   90.00
#
_symmetry.space_group_name_H-M   'P 1'
#
loop_
_entity.id
_entity.type
_entity.pdbx_description
1 polymer ?
#
loop_
_entity_poly.entity_id
_entity_poly.type
_entity_poly.pdbx_seq_one_letter_code
_entity_poly.pdbx_strand_id
1 'polypeptide(L)'
;MAEVVEKQMIFTTKFVDEATEKINDGIVIKRFQNPWLKSEVGLRRAGVSFKMSPEEQQEYVKCALDIHYFTEKYCRVKREDGSIGDIQLRDYQKEILDNFVNSRFNILMASRQVGKTISASIFMLHTILFSNDKNIMIVANKGDTAVEIVDKIKSIYSLLPFFLKPGIKTWNQKSLTFENGCRIKTSARSKTPAIGFTIDVLYLDEFAHIPSNIIEPYYTAAYPTVSAVQNSKIIITSTPNGMNLFHKLLTDAERPEGDPLKNNYKPMRVYWHQVPGRFVTYLRLNNHRLYEHGVTKEEIFEGIKQRYPEKITKTHMGFNSDFQKDIISVFNNEQCTDEDVKNLTFIDSKGFEVPLRAIGEMTTWKEEAVKDIGGEDAFNQEYGLRFINSSKSLLNEAIIDSLLNNKKNYKFEEIFEFENKLRFSYKDLRWVDDDEIFLPINRKNEKVIISVDISEGLGQDYSIINIFKISKKDMDLIESQKASY
;
A
#
# COMPACT_ATOMS: atom_id res chain seq x y z
N MET A 1 -25.67 13.69 14.29
CA MET A 1 -25.24 12.84 15.42
C MET A 1 -26.42 12.30 16.23
N ALA A 2 -27.40 13.10 16.59
CA ALA A 2 -28.60 12.62 17.32
C ALA A 2 -29.38 11.56 16.55
N GLU A 3 -29.61 11.74 15.25
CA GLU A 3 -30.38 10.81 14.41
C GLU A 3 -29.70 9.45 14.17
N VAL A 4 -28.37 9.40 14.16
CA VAL A 4 -27.60 8.15 14.09
C VAL A 4 -27.59 7.43 15.42
N VAL A 5 -27.62 8.16 16.52
CA VAL A 5 -27.75 7.62 17.88
C VAL A 5 -29.16 7.06 18.10
N GLU A 6 -30.20 7.73 17.59
CA GLU A 6 -31.57 7.23 17.65
C GLU A 6 -31.77 5.94 16.85
N LYS A 7 -31.22 5.83 15.63
CA LYS A 7 -31.28 4.56 14.87
C LYS A 7 -30.50 3.42 15.53
N GLN A 8 -29.44 3.70 16.30
CA GLN A 8 -28.75 2.69 17.11
C GLN A 8 -29.53 2.29 18.37
N MET A 9 -30.40 3.17 18.89
CA MET A 9 -31.26 2.88 20.03
C MET A 9 -32.48 2.02 19.68
N ILE A 10 -32.88 1.91 18.41
CA ILE A 10 -34.06 1.14 17.98
C ILE A 10 -33.83 -0.38 18.13
N PHE A 11 -32.62 -0.85 18.23
CA PHE A 11 -32.33 -2.20 18.71
C PHE A 11 -32.36 -2.19 20.24
N THR A 12 -33.55 -2.21 20.81
CA THR A 12 -33.77 -2.24 22.27
C THR A 12 -33.23 -3.52 22.86
N THR A 13 -31.95 -3.57 23.09
CA THR A 13 -31.30 -4.53 23.98
C THR A 13 -31.76 -4.19 25.40
N LYS A 14 -32.61 -5.00 25.98
CA LYS A 14 -32.91 -4.91 27.41
C LYS A 14 -31.62 -5.28 28.15
N PHE A 15 -30.93 -4.28 28.67
CA PHE A 15 -29.79 -4.53 29.55
C PHE A 15 -30.27 -5.17 30.81
N VAL A 16 -29.97 -6.45 30.99
CA VAL A 16 -30.22 -7.16 32.25
C VAL A 16 -28.93 -7.04 33.06
N ASP A 17 -28.93 -6.11 33.97
CA ASP A 17 -27.89 -6.06 34.98
C ASP A 17 -28.24 -7.06 36.09
N GLU A 18 -27.26 -7.86 36.55
CA GLU A 18 -27.38 -8.51 37.87
C GLU A 18 -27.30 -7.39 38.92
N ALA A 19 -28.45 -6.89 39.28
CA ALA A 19 -28.57 -5.83 40.24
C ALA A 19 -28.02 -6.32 41.56
N THR A 20 -26.98 -5.66 42.07
CA THR A 20 -26.67 -5.74 43.50
C THR A 20 -27.83 -5.10 44.25
N GLU A 21 -28.73 -5.93 44.79
CA GLU A 21 -29.81 -5.49 45.66
C GLU A 21 -29.18 -4.95 46.95
N LYS A 22 -29.16 -3.65 47.12
CA LYS A 22 -28.97 -3.05 48.45
C LYS A 22 -30.37 -2.76 49.00
N ILE A 23 -30.80 -3.56 49.97
CA ILE A 23 -31.98 -3.31 50.73
C ILE A 23 -31.65 -2.23 51.77
N ASN A 24 -32.10 -1.00 51.56
CA ASN A 24 -32.21 0.01 52.60
C ASN A 24 -33.73 0.27 52.80
N ASP A 25 -34.16 0.03 54.01
CA ASP A 25 -35.58 0.31 54.44
C ASP A 25 -36.69 -0.30 53.56
N GLY A 26 -36.49 -1.52 53.06
CA GLY A 26 -37.54 -2.24 52.31
C GLY A 26 -37.76 -1.77 50.87
N ILE A 27 -37.00 -0.84 50.40
CA ILE A 27 -37.08 -0.37 49.01
C ILE A 27 -35.93 -1.00 48.17
N VAL A 28 -36.29 -1.80 47.19
CA VAL A 28 -35.36 -2.37 46.20
C VAL A 28 -35.05 -1.30 45.14
N ILE A 29 -33.87 -0.68 45.23
CA ILE A 29 -33.41 0.25 44.18
C ILE A 29 -32.58 -0.53 43.17
N LYS A 30 -33.15 -0.83 42.02
CA LYS A 30 -32.42 -1.38 40.86
C LYS A 30 -31.62 -0.25 40.21
N ARG A 31 -30.29 -0.24 40.41
CA ARG A 31 -29.38 0.68 39.70
C ARG A 31 -29.05 0.03 38.37
N PHE A 32 -29.53 0.61 37.29
CA PHE A 32 -29.02 0.29 35.92
C PHE A 32 -27.60 0.78 35.80
N GLN A 33 -26.69 -0.12 35.49
CA GLN A 33 -25.34 0.31 35.15
C GLN A 33 -25.32 0.96 33.78
N ASN A 34 -24.57 2.08 33.66
CA ASN A 34 -24.34 2.69 32.37
C ASN A 34 -23.51 1.73 31.45
N PRO A 35 -24.08 1.29 30.30
CA PRO A 35 -23.39 0.35 29.42
C PRO A 35 -22.20 0.97 28.69
N TRP A 36 -22.04 2.28 28.78
CA TRP A 36 -21.04 3.03 28.06
C TRP A 36 -19.85 3.40 28.95
N LEU A 37 -18.63 3.23 28.42
CA LEU A 37 -17.40 3.64 29.08
C LEU A 37 -17.37 5.17 29.24
N LYS A 38 -17.21 5.66 30.47
CA LYS A 38 -17.21 7.09 30.81
C LYS A 38 -18.41 7.88 30.28
N SER A 39 -19.56 7.21 30.15
CA SER A 39 -20.79 7.77 29.54
C SER A 39 -20.66 8.20 28.07
N GLU A 40 -19.61 7.75 27.37
CA GLU A 40 -19.38 8.04 25.96
C GLU A 40 -20.11 7.01 25.09
N VAL A 41 -21.19 7.45 24.44
CA VAL A 41 -21.99 6.60 23.55
C VAL A 41 -21.14 6.06 22.42
N GLY A 42 -21.25 4.75 22.18
CA GLY A 42 -20.43 4.05 21.18
C GLY A 42 -19.28 3.24 21.78
N LEU A 43 -18.87 3.50 23.02
CA LEU A 43 -17.82 2.76 23.70
C LEU A 43 -18.42 1.81 24.74
N ARG A 44 -18.61 0.53 24.41
CA ARG A 44 -19.14 -0.47 25.33
C ARG A 44 -18.19 -0.71 26.50
N ARG A 45 -18.67 -0.55 27.72
CA ARG A 45 -17.90 -0.82 28.95
C ARG A 45 -17.76 -2.33 29.18
N ALA A 46 -16.60 -2.77 29.67
CA ALA A 46 -16.39 -4.15 30.09
C ALA A 46 -17.28 -4.54 31.29
N GLY A 47 -17.67 -5.80 31.36
CA GLY A 47 -18.48 -6.36 32.43
C GLY A 47 -19.99 -6.04 32.30
N VAL A 48 -20.45 -5.50 31.19
CA VAL A 48 -21.87 -5.30 30.91
C VAL A 48 -22.42 -6.50 30.18
N SER A 49 -23.26 -7.27 30.88
CA SER A 49 -23.98 -8.40 30.29
C SER A 49 -25.16 -7.93 29.46
N PHE A 50 -25.40 -8.54 28.32
CA PHE A 50 -26.59 -8.35 27.51
C PHE A 50 -26.95 -9.65 26.81
N LYS A 51 -28.23 -9.80 26.48
CA LYS A 51 -28.72 -10.97 25.75
C LYS A 51 -28.98 -10.60 24.31
N MET A 52 -28.25 -11.23 23.38
CA MET A 52 -28.48 -11.09 21.94
C MET A 52 -29.85 -11.70 21.58
N SER A 53 -30.56 -11.04 20.67
CA SER A 53 -31.71 -11.65 20.01
C SER A 53 -31.27 -12.79 19.07
N PRO A 54 -32.15 -13.69 18.65
CA PRO A 54 -31.81 -14.72 17.66
C PRO A 54 -31.29 -14.14 16.35
N GLU A 55 -31.81 -13.00 15.92
CA GLU A 55 -31.39 -12.27 14.73
C GLU A 55 -29.96 -11.69 14.91
N GLU A 56 -29.68 -11.08 16.06
CA GLU A 56 -28.33 -10.56 16.39
C GLU A 56 -27.30 -11.69 16.47
N GLN A 57 -27.69 -12.88 16.97
CA GLN A 57 -26.80 -14.05 16.99
C GLN A 57 -26.46 -14.52 15.57
N GLN A 58 -27.44 -14.58 14.68
CA GLN A 58 -27.26 -14.95 13.29
C GLN A 58 -26.35 -13.92 12.58
N GLU A 59 -26.58 -12.63 12.80
CA GLU A 59 -25.76 -11.55 12.24
C GLU A 59 -24.33 -11.60 12.78
N TYR A 60 -24.15 -11.87 14.07
CA TYR A 60 -22.82 -12.04 14.67
C TYR A 60 -22.04 -13.18 13.98
N VAL A 61 -22.69 -14.33 13.76
CA VAL A 61 -22.06 -15.47 13.09
C VAL A 61 -21.71 -15.13 11.63
N LYS A 62 -22.61 -14.48 10.89
CA LYS A 62 -22.32 -14.05 9.51
C LYS A 62 -21.11 -13.11 9.46
N CYS A 63 -21.07 -12.12 10.34
CA CYS A 63 -19.96 -11.18 10.43
C CYS A 63 -18.65 -11.88 10.80
N ALA A 64 -18.67 -12.87 11.68
CA ALA A 64 -17.50 -13.62 12.08
C ALA A 64 -16.92 -14.49 10.95
N LEU A 65 -17.78 -15.03 10.10
CA LEU A 65 -17.39 -15.92 9.00
C LEU A 65 -17.03 -15.18 7.72
N ASP A 66 -17.55 -13.97 7.51
CA ASP A 66 -17.40 -13.20 6.29
C ASP A 66 -16.98 -11.74 6.61
N ILE A 67 -15.69 -11.48 6.44
CA ILE A 67 -15.10 -10.15 6.67
C ILE A 67 -15.63 -9.12 5.66
N HIS A 68 -15.97 -9.51 4.43
CA HIS A 68 -16.52 -8.61 3.43
C HIS A 68 -17.92 -8.16 3.84
N TYR A 69 -18.77 -9.12 4.22
CA TYR A 69 -20.09 -8.83 4.74
C TYR A 69 -20.06 -7.92 5.97
N PHE A 70 -19.19 -8.22 6.95
CA PHE A 70 -18.97 -7.38 8.11
C PHE A 70 -18.58 -5.97 7.70
N THR A 71 -17.65 -5.84 6.75
CA THR A 71 -17.12 -4.55 6.31
C THR A 71 -18.20 -3.71 5.64
N GLU A 72 -18.87 -4.26 4.62
CA GLU A 72 -19.82 -3.49 3.80
C GLU A 72 -21.11 -3.16 4.58
N LYS A 73 -21.49 -4.00 5.52
CA LYS A 73 -22.73 -3.79 6.30
C LYS A 73 -22.53 -2.92 7.54
N TYR A 74 -21.43 -3.08 8.25
CA TYR A 74 -21.24 -2.49 9.57
C TYR A 74 -20.09 -1.51 9.71
N CYS A 75 -19.05 -1.61 8.87
CA CYS A 75 -17.93 -0.68 8.97
C CYS A 75 -18.27 0.66 8.32
N ARG A 76 -18.04 1.72 9.08
CA ARG A 76 -18.23 3.11 8.65
C ARG A 76 -17.00 3.91 8.95
N VAL A 77 -16.71 4.87 8.09
CA VAL A 77 -15.59 5.79 8.25
C VAL A 77 -16.07 7.23 8.25
N LYS A 78 -15.41 8.04 9.06
CA LYS A 78 -15.57 9.49 9.02
C LYS A 78 -14.77 10.01 7.83
N ARG A 79 -15.45 10.70 6.91
CA ARG A 79 -14.85 11.38 5.76
C ARG A 79 -14.22 12.72 6.15
N GLU A 80 -13.44 13.30 5.27
CA GLU A 80 -12.76 14.59 5.50
C GLU A 80 -13.76 15.73 5.73
N ASP A 81 -14.92 15.70 5.09
CA ASP A 81 -16.02 16.65 5.30
C ASP A 81 -16.78 16.46 6.63
N GLY A 82 -16.33 15.49 7.46
CA GLY A 82 -16.96 15.16 8.73
C GLY A 82 -18.18 14.22 8.60
N SER A 83 -18.65 13.93 7.40
CA SER A 83 -19.73 12.96 7.17
C SER A 83 -19.29 11.54 7.50
N ILE A 84 -20.27 10.69 7.86
CA ILE A 84 -20.04 9.26 8.07
C ILE A 84 -20.46 8.55 6.79
N GLY A 85 -19.55 7.78 6.20
CA GLY A 85 -19.81 6.99 5.00
C GLY A 85 -19.66 5.50 5.24
N ASP A 86 -20.50 4.71 4.56
CA ASP A 86 -20.37 3.27 4.49
C ASP A 86 -19.13 2.91 3.64
N ILE A 87 -18.48 1.80 3.97
CA ILE A 87 -17.36 1.27 3.22
C ILE A 87 -17.91 0.35 2.15
N GLN A 88 -17.64 0.70 0.89
CA GLN A 88 -17.86 -0.20 -0.24
C GLN A 88 -16.50 -0.73 -0.67
N LEU A 89 -16.29 -2.04 -0.52
CA LEU A 89 -15.01 -2.68 -0.85
C LEU A 89 -14.83 -2.77 -2.37
N ARG A 90 -13.68 -2.29 -2.82
CA ARG A 90 -13.20 -2.51 -4.20
C ARG A 90 -12.65 -3.92 -4.34
N ASP A 91 -12.62 -4.47 -5.54
CA ASP A 91 -12.20 -5.86 -5.76
C ASP A 91 -10.80 -6.15 -5.19
N TYR A 92 -9.85 -5.26 -5.42
CA TYR A 92 -8.52 -5.41 -4.83
C TYR A 92 -8.50 -5.31 -3.30
N GLN A 93 -9.44 -4.56 -2.68
CA GLN A 93 -9.56 -4.51 -1.22
C GLN A 93 -10.15 -5.81 -0.65
N LYS A 94 -11.08 -6.43 -1.38
CA LYS A 94 -11.57 -7.78 -1.05
C LYS A 94 -10.43 -8.78 -1.08
N GLU A 95 -9.62 -8.77 -2.14
CA GLU A 95 -8.43 -9.62 -2.26
C GLU A 95 -7.41 -9.37 -1.13
N ILE A 96 -7.17 -8.10 -0.74
CA ILE A 96 -6.32 -7.78 0.42
C ILE A 96 -6.85 -8.44 1.69
N LEU A 97 -8.15 -8.29 1.97
CA LEU A 97 -8.76 -8.86 3.17
C LEU A 97 -8.74 -10.39 3.14
N ASP A 98 -9.01 -11.01 1.99
CA ASP A 98 -8.93 -12.46 1.82
C ASP A 98 -7.50 -12.97 2.06
N ASN A 99 -6.49 -12.29 1.54
CA ASN A 99 -5.10 -12.66 1.79
C ASN A 99 -4.75 -12.52 3.28
N PHE A 100 -5.18 -11.45 3.95
CA PHE A 100 -4.94 -11.28 5.40
C PHE A 100 -5.63 -12.34 6.25
N VAL A 101 -6.83 -12.77 5.85
CA VAL A 101 -7.57 -13.85 6.54
C VAL A 101 -6.93 -15.21 6.28
N ASN A 102 -6.63 -15.54 5.02
CA ASN A 102 -6.28 -16.89 4.61
C ASN A 102 -4.78 -17.19 4.66
N SER A 103 -3.90 -16.18 4.52
CA SER A 103 -2.46 -16.36 4.52
C SER A 103 -1.84 -15.99 5.86
N ARG A 104 -0.82 -16.75 6.26
CA ARG A 104 -0.10 -16.52 7.52
C ARG A 104 0.82 -15.31 7.44
N PHE A 105 1.57 -15.20 6.37
CA PHE A 105 2.50 -14.11 6.11
C PHE A 105 2.12 -13.40 4.81
N ASN A 106 1.97 -12.07 4.90
CA ASN A 106 1.50 -11.24 3.79
C ASN A 106 2.46 -10.08 3.55
N ILE A 107 2.78 -9.81 2.29
CA ILE A 107 3.54 -8.65 1.88
C ILE A 107 2.80 -7.92 0.76
N LEU A 108 2.34 -6.71 1.06
CA LEU A 108 1.54 -5.88 0.16
C LEU A 108 2.34 -4.65 -0.25
N MET A 109 2.70 -4.57 -1.52
CA MET A 109 3.17 -3.33 -2.14
C MET A 109 1.99 -2.64 -2.81
N ALA A 110 1.68 -1.43 -2.39
CA ALA A 110 0.49 -0.75 -2.87
C ALA A 110 0.72 0.74 -3.08
N SER A 111 0.16 1.27 -4.14
CA SER A 111 0.14 2.69 -4.47
C SER A 111 -0.43 3.52 -3.32
N ARG A 112 -0.11 4.81 -3.29
CA ARG A 112 -0.72 5.73 -2.32
C ARG A 112 -2.24 5.80 -2.47
N GLN A 113 -2.92 6.00 -1.35
CA GLN A 113 -4.38 6.22 -1.27
C GLN A 113 -5.24 5.09 -1.85
N VAL A 114 -4.75 3.86 -1.91
CA VAL A 114 -5.55 2.68 -2.31
C VAL A 114 -6.34 2.07 -1.15
N GLY A 115 -6.16 2.58 0.07
CA GLY A 115 -6.87 2.09 1.25
C GLY A 115 -6.18 0.93 1.99
N LYS A 116 -4.86 0.71 1.78
CA LYS A 116 -4.10 -0.34 2.49
C LYS A 116 -4.27 -0.30 4.01
N THR A 117 -4.11 0.88 4.61
CA THR A 117 -4.21 1.07 6.06
C THR A 117 -5.61 0.84 6.60
N ILE A 118 -6.66 1.25 5.85
CA ILE A 118 -8.05 1.00 6.25
C ILE A 118 -8.38 -0.50 6.18
N SER A 119 -7.94 -1.21 5.15
CA SER A 119 -8.12 -2.66 5.04
C SER A 119 -7.43 -3.41 6.19
N ALA A 120 -6.19 -3.01 6.54
CA ALA A 120 -5.49 -3.57 7.70
C ALA A 120 -6.20 -3.24 9.03
N SER A 121 -6.73 -2.03 9.19
CA SER A 121 -7.51 -1.63 10.38
C SER A 121 -8.78 -2.47 10.52
N ILE A 122 -9.49 -2.73 9.41
CA ILE A 122 -10.68 -3.58 9.37
C ILE A 122 -10.32 -5.01 9.76
N PHE A 123 -9.26 -5.57 9.18
CA PHE A 123 -8.79 -6.92 9.51
C PHE A 123 -8.43 -7.06 11.00
N MET A 124 -7.68 -6.10 11.54
CA MET A 124 -7.32 -6.10 12.97
C MET A 124 -8.55 -5.96 13.87
N LEU A 125 -9.49 -5.09 13.51
CA LEU A 125 -10.74 -4.94 14.23
C LEU A 125 -11.59 -6.23 14.18
N HIS A 126 -11.75 -6.83 13.00
CA HIS A 126 -12.45 -8.10 12.83
C HIS A 126 -11.84 -9.20 13.71
N THR A 127 -10.51 -9.29 13.75
CA THR A 127 -9.79 -10.22 14.63
C THR A 127 -10.16 -9.99 16.11
N ILE A 128 -10.25 -8.73 16.57
CA ILE A 128 -10.61 -8.39 17.94
C ILE A 128 -12.05 -8.75 18.26
N LEU A 129 -12.96 -8.48 17.32
CA LEU A 129 -14.40 -8.68 17.53
C LEU A 129 -14.76 -10.16 17.63
N PHE A 130 -14.13 -11.01 16.83
CA PHE A 130 -14.53 -12.39 16.62
C PHE A 130 -13.51 -13.44 17.08
N SER A 131 -12.49 -13.03 17.87
CA SER A 131 -11.52 -13.94 18.49
C SER A 131 -11.39 -13.65 19.98
N ASN A 132 -10.68 -14.54 20.69
CA ASN A 132 -10.33 -14.37 22.10
C ASN A 132 -8.81 -14.37 22.27
N ASP A 133 -8.33 -13.62 23.26
CA ASP A 133 -6.94 -13.61 23.74
C ASP A 133 -5.88 -13.28 22.66
N LYS A 134 -6.27 -12.53 21.62
CA LYS A 134 -5.36 -12.14 20.54
C LYS A 134 -4.59 -10.87 20.86
N ASN A 135 -3.29 -10.91 20.64
CA ASN A 135 -2.39 -9.81 20.82
C ASN A 135 -1.93 -9.27 19.45
N ILE A 136 -2.28 -8.04 19.16
CA ILE A 136 -1.94 -7.33 17.93
C ILE A 136 -0.88 -6.28 18.22
N MET A 137 0.23 -6.33 17.48
CA MET A 137 1.30 -5.34 17.55
C MET A 137 1.33 -4.54 16.24
N ILE A 138 1.27 -3.21 16.35
CA ILE A 138 1.36 -2.28 15.23
C ILE A 138 2.70 -1.56 15.29
N VAL A 139 3.44 -1.60 14.18
CA VAL A 139 4.70 -0.87 13.99
C VAL A 139 4.59 -0.07 12.71
N ALA A 140 4.94 1.20 12.75
CA ALA A 140 4.93 2.08 11.59
C ALA A 140 6.22 2.91 11.52
N ASN A 141 6.44 3.52 10.37
CA ASN A 141 7.59 4.39 10.15
C ASN A 141 7.73 5.50 11.21
N LYS A 142 6.59 6.09 11.64
CA LYS A 142 6.55 7.10 12.72
C LYS A 142 5.59 6.64 13.81
N GLY A 143 5.87 7.02 15.07
CA GLY A 143 5.00 6.72 16.21
C GLY A 143 3.57 7.27 16.01
N ASP A 144 3.46 8.47 15.45
CA ASP A 144 2.17 9.11 15.18
C ASP A 144 1.37 8.35 14.13
N THR A 145 2.01 7.81 13.09
CA THR A 145 1.34 6.96 12.09
C THR A 145 0.76 5.70 12.74
N ALA A 146 1.47 5.08 13.70
CA ALA A 146 0.93 3.93 14.43
C ALA A 146 -0.29 4.32 15.30
N VAL A 147 -0.29 5.53 15.87
CA VAL A 147 -1.45 6.07 16.61
C VAL A 147 -2.62 6.32 15.67
N GLU A 148 -2.39 6.89 14.48
CA GLU A 148 -3.45 7.11 13.47
C GLU A 148 -4.14 5.79 13.05
N ILE A 149 -3.40 4.69 12.98
CA ILE A 149 -3.98 3.36 12.70
C ILE A 149 -4.91 2.94 13.84
N VAL A 150 -4.47 3.13 15.09
CA VAL A 150 -5.31 2.84 16.27
C VAL A 150 -6.55 3.73 16.27
N ASP A 151 -6.44 5.00 15.90
CA ASP A 151 -7.57 5.93 15.85
C ASP A 151 -8.56 5.57 14.74
N LYS A 152 -8.10 5.03 13.59
CA LYS A 152 -9.00 4.45 12.58
C LYS A 152 -9.79 3.26 13.15
N ILE A 153 -9.12 2.34 13.85
CA ILE A 153 -9.77 1.21 14.52
C ILE A 153 -10.82 1.68 15.52
N LYS A 154 -10.46 2.68 16.35
CA LYS A 154 -11.38 3.29 17.33
C LYS A 154 -12.59 3.93 16.67
N SER A 155 -12.38 4.66 15.58
CA SER A 155 -13.44 5.31 14.83
C SER A 155 -14.45 4.30 14.31
N ILE A 156 -13.98 3.21 13.67
CA ILE A 156 -14.87 2.15 13.18
C ILE A 156 -15.57 1.48 14.35
N TYR A 157 -14.85 1.08 15.41
CA TYR A 157 -15.40 0.44 16.58
C TYR A 157 -16.55 1.28 17.21
N SER A 158 -16.36 2.59 17.35
CA SER A 158 -17.36 3.48 17.98
C SER A 158 -18.70 3.49 17.22
N LEU A 159 -18.68 3.26 15.92
CA LEU A 159 -19.85 3.28 15.04
C LEU A 159 -20.54 1.92 14.88
N LEU A 160 -19.93 0.82 15.37
CA LEU A 160 -20.55 -0.50 15.31
C LEU A 160 -21.82 -0.59 16.18
N PRO A 161 -22.73 -1.52 15.91
CA PRO A 161 -23.83 -1.84 16.80
C PRO A 161 -23.32 -2.49 18.09
N PHE A 162 -24.10 -2.38 19.17
CA PHE A 162 -23.69 -2.81 20.50
C PHE A 162 -23.37 -4.31 20.57
N PHE A 163 -24.16 -5.14 19.89
CA PHE A 163 -24.02 -6.61 19.93
C PHE A 163 -22.72 -7.13 19.31
N LEU A 164 -22.07 -6.36 18.40
CA LEU A 164 -20.78 -6.71 17.82
C LEU A 164 -19.58 -6.30 18.70
N LYS A 165 -19.79 -5.45 19.69
CA LYS A 165 -18.70 -4.84 20.46
C LYS A 165 -18.30 -5.68 21.67
N PRO A 166 -17.05 -6.18 21.80
CA PRO A 166 -16.53 -6.61 23.10
C PRO A 166 -16.35 -5.40 24.01
N GLY A 167 -16.60 -5.57 25.31
CA GLY A 167 -16.44 -4.49 26.28
C GLY A 167 -14.98 -4.02 26.40
N ILE A 168 -14.79 -2.72 26.60
CA ILE A 168 -13.50 -2.07 26.67
C ILE A 168 -12.97 -2.06 28.12
N LYS A 169 -11.75 -2.56 28.34
CA LYS A 169 -11.00 -2.43 29.60
C LYS A 169 -10.04 -1.24 29.57
N THR A 170 -9.32 -1.04 28.44
CA THR A 170 -8.36 0.06 28.25
C THR A 170 -8.58 0.71 26.88
N TRP A 171 -8.63 2.07 26.85
CA TRP A 171 -8.86 2.84 25.63
C TRP A 171 -7.89 4.00 25.53
N ASN A 172 -6.61 3.70 25.29
CA ASN A 172 -5.54 4.69 25.22
C ASN A 172 -5.13 4.96 23.76
N GLN A 173 -4.32 5.98 23.52
CA GLN A 173 -3.80 6.27 22.18
C GLN A 173 -2.92 5.15 21.62
N LYS A 174 -2.12 4.50 22.48
CA LYS A 174 -1.13 3.49 22.07
C LYS A 174 -1.50 2.06 22.46
N SER A 175 -2.62 1.88 23.16
CA SER A 175 -3.03 0.56 23.62
C SER A 175 -4.53 0.46 23.83
N LEU A 176 -5.11 -0.62 23.32
CA LEU A 176 -6.50 -1.01 23.54
C LEU A 176 -6.51 -2.39 24.20
N THR A 177 -7.41 -2.60 25.16
CA THR A 177 -7.64 -3.91 25.76
C THR A 177 -9.14 -4.14 25.92
N PHE A 178 -9.58 -5.33 25.57
CA PHE A 178 -10.97 -5.72 25.54
C PHE A 178 -11.29 -6.83 26.57
N GLU A 179 -12.57 -7.03 26.87
CA GLU A 179 -13.01 -8.03 27.85
C GLU A 179 -12.77 -9.47 27.40
N ASN A 180 -12.78 -9.73 26.08
CA ASN A 180 -12.43 -11.02 25.47
C ASN A 180 -10.92 -11.34 25.47
N GLY A 181 -10.12 -10.56 26.20
CA GLY A 181 -8.68 -10.76 26.30
C GLY A 181 -7.86 -10.18 25.16
N CYS A 182 -8.48 -9.78 24.06
CA CYS A 182 -7.80 -9.19 22.92
C CYS A 182 -7.15 -7.85 23.26
N ARG A 183 -5.97 -7.60 22.66
CA ARG A 183 -5.18 -6.38 22.91
C ARG A 183 -4.57 -5.86 21.63
N ILE A 184 -4.54 -4.53 21.50
CA ILE A 184 -3.70 -3.84 20.50
C ILE A 184 -2.66 -3.03 21.24
N LYS A 185 -1.43 -3.07 20.74
CA LYS A 185 -0.35 -2.18 21.19
C LYS A 185 0.39 -1.61 19.98
N THR A 186 0.80 -0.37 20.08
CA THR A 186 1.78 0.21 19.15
C THR A 186 3.17 0.06 19.75
N SER A 187 4.14 -0.29 18.92
CA SER A 187 5.55 -0.25 19.31
C SER A 187 6.18 1.03 18.77
N ALA A 188 6.93 1.72 19.64
CA ALA A 188 7.82 2.78 19.20
C ALA A 188 8.98 2.18 18.39
N ARG A 189 9.62 2.98 17.54
CA ARG A 189 10.88 2.61 16.87
C ARG A 189 11.91 2.21 17.91
N SER A 190 12.11 0.94 18.09
CA SER A 190 13.13 0.37 18.97
C SER A 190 13.79 -0.78 18.23
N LYS A 191 15.10 -0.92 18.36
CA LYS A 191 15.85 -2.08 17.85
C LYS A 191 15.41 -3.39 18.50
N THR A 192 14.66 -3.31 19.60
CA THR A 192 14.23 -4.46 20.39
C THR A 192 12.71 -4.58 20.33
N PRO A 193 12.14 -5.68 19.82
CA PRO A 193 10.71 -5.95 19.97
C PRO A 193 10.35 -5.99 21.46
N ALA A 194 9.07 -5.76 21.77
CA ALA A 194 8.56 -5.87 23.13
C ALA A 194 8.78 -7.31 23.64
N ILE A 195 9.90 -7.54 24.30
CA ILE A 195 10.28 -8.84 24.86
C ILE A 195 9.27 -9.20 25.96
N GLY A 196 8.75 -10.44 25.94
CA GLY A 196 7.78 -10.94 26.92
C GLY A 196 6.30 -10.74 26.54
N PHE A 197 6.01 -10.32 25.30
CA PHE A 197 4.66 -10.20 24.78
C PHE A 197 4.46 -11.17 23.60
N THR A 198 3.58 -12.14 23.76
CA THR A 198 3.22 -13.05 22.65
C THR A 198 2.46 -12.26 21.59
N ILE A 199 2.86 -12.35 20.33
CA ILE A 199 2.25 -11.61 19.23
C ILE A 199 1.51 -12.60 18.33
N ASP A 200 0.19 -12.45 18.21
CA ASP A 200 -0.64 -13.21 17.29
C ASP A 200 -0.70 -12.54 15.90
N VAL A 201 -0.72 -11.20 15.85
CA VAL A 201 -0.69 -10.44 14.62
C VAL A 201 0.35 -9.33 14.74
N LEU A 202 1.35 -9.35 13.86
CA LEU A 202 2.32 -8.28 13.68
C LEU A 202 1.98 -7.51 12.40
N TYR A 203 1.58 -6.26 12.54
CA TYR A 203 1.32 -5.36 11.42
C TYR A 203 2.44 -4.33 11.30
N LEU A 204 3.10 -4.31 10.14
CA LEU A 204 4.23 -3.44 9.82
C LEU A 204 3.82 -2.51 8.69
N ASP A 205 3.50 -1.25 9.00
CA ASP A 205 3.06 -0.25 8.02
C ASP A 205 4.21 0.63 7.56
N GLU A 206 4.17 0.99 6.28
CA GLU A 206 5.21 1.77 5.60
C GLU A 206 6.62 1.20 5.84
N PHE A 207 6.73 -0.13 5.75
CA PHE A 207 7.93 -0.90 6.10
C PHE A 207 9.17 -0.44 5.33
N ALA A 208 9.06 -0.17 4.03
CA ALA A 208 10.17 0.29 3.20
C ALA A 208 10.72 1.66 3.62
N HIS A 209 9.91 2.45 4.34
CA HIS A 209 10.28 3.80 4.80
C HIS A 209 10.90 3.81 6.22
N ILE A 210 10.98 2.66 6.88
CA ILE A 210 11.68 2.54 8.17
C ILE A 210 13.18 2.36 7.88
N PRO A 211 14.07 3.16 8.50
CA PRO A 211 15.52 3.03 8.27
C PRO A 211 16.02 1.60 8.50
N SER A 212 16.89 1.09 7.61
CA SER A 212 17.40 -0.30 7.65
C SER A 212 18.08 -0.63 8.95
N ASN A 213 18.85 0.29 9.52
CA ASN A 213 19.51 0.11 10.81
C ASN A 213 18.56 -0.06 12.03
N ILE A 214 17.27 0.16 11.82
CA ILE A 214 16.21 -0.04 12.83
C ILE A 214 15.38 -1.28 12.48
N ILE A 215 14.89 -1.36 11.22
CA ILE A 215 13.91 -2.38 10.86
C ILE A 215 14.52 -3.77 10.74
N GLU A 216 15.75 -3.89 10.24
CA GLU A 216 16.40 -5.19 10.08
C GLU A 216 16.66 -5.90 11.41
N PRO A 217 17.28 -5.26 12.44
CA PRO A 217 17.40 -5.85 13.75
C PRO A 217 16.05 -6.15 14.41
N TYR A 218 15.07 -5.23 14.25
CA TYR A 218 13.74 -5.43 14.79
C TYR A 218 13.06 -6.65 14.16
N TYR A 219 13.07 -6.74 12.83
CA TYR A 219 12.45 -7.84 12.09
C TYR A 219 13.11 -9.18 12.42
N THR A 220 14.44 -9.22 12.45
CA THR A 220 15.22 -10.42 12.81
C THR A 220 14.88 -10.93 14.22
N ALA A 221 14.66 -10.03 15.16
CA ALA A 221 14.29 -10.40 16.53
C ALA A 221 12.77 -10.73 16.66
N ALA A 222 11.89 -10.06 15.91
CA ALA A 222 10.44 -10.26 15.99
C ALA A 222 9.97 -11.52 15.24
N TYR A 223 10.56 -11.83 14.09
CA TYR A 223 10.13 -12.93 13.24
C TYR A 223 10.12 -14.28 13.95
N PRO A 224 11.18 -14.74 14.67
CA PRO A 224 11.14 -15.99 15.41
C PRO A 224 10.06 -16.02 16.50
N THR A 225 9.85 -14.90 17.19
CA THR A 225 8.84 -14.79 18.26
C THR A 225 7.43 -14.96 17.71
N VAL A 226 7.14 -14.34 16.56
CA VAL A 226 5.82 -14.47 15.91
C VAL A 226 5.68 -15.83 15.24
N SER A 227 6.71 -16.29 14.53
CA SER A 227 6.65 -17.56 13.78
C SER A 227 6.52 -18.79 14.67
N ALA A 228 6.97 -18.74 15.93
CA ALA A 228 6.80 -19.81 16.91
C ALA A 228 5.34 -20.01 17.36
N VAL A 229 4.48 -19.00 17.20
CA VAL A 229 3.07 -19.09 17.57
C VAL A 229 2.29 -19.67 16.42
N GLN A 230 1.59 -20.78 16.66
CA GLN A 230 0.72 -21.37 15.66
C GLN A 230 -0.39 -20.40 15.25
N ASN A 231 -0.67 -20.27 13.96
CA ASN A 231 -1.67 -19.36 13.40
C ASN A 231 -1.41 -17.86 13.63
N SER A 232 -0.20 -17.49 14.03
CA SER A 232 0.19 -16.08 14.04
C SER A 232 0.30 -15.52 12.62
N LYS A 233 0.20 -14.21 12.49
CA LYS A 233 0.26 -13.52 11.20
C LYS A 233 1.29 -12.41 11.21
N ILE A 234 1.99 -12.24 10.10
CA ILE A 234 2.81 -11.07 9.80
C ILE A 234 2.24 -10.41 8.55
N ILE A 235 1.90 -9.15 8.66
CA ILE A 235 1.37 -8.35 7.56
C ILE A 235 2.30 -7.16 7.36
N ILE A 236 2.94 -7.09 6.21
CA ILE A 236 3.84 -6.02 5.80
C ILE A 236 3.16 -5.21 4.70
N THR A 237 3.05 -3.91 4.86
CA THR A 237 2.49 -3.01 3.84
C THR A 237 3.43 -1.84 3.59
N SER A 238 3.62 -1.45 2.32
CA SER A 238 4.41 -0.26 1.97
C SER A 238 4.16 0.22 0.54
N THR A 239 4.53 1.48 0.25
CA THR A 239 4.99 1.90 -1.06
C THR A 239 6.47 1.53 -1.19
N PRO A 240 7.04 1.38 -2.42
CA PRO A 240 8.45 1.10 -2.60
C PRO A 240 9.33 2.28 -2.15
N ASN A 241 10.51 1.97 -1.61
CA ASN A 241 11.48 2.98 -1.23
C ASN A 241 12.90 2.40 -1.24
N GLY A 242 13.58 2.46 -2.39
CA GLY A 242 14.92 1.91 -2.56
C GLY A 242 15.00 0.38 -2.43
N MET A 243 16.19 -0.16 -2.64
CA MET A 243 16.45 -1.61 -2.59
C MET A 243 16.83 -2.07 -1.18
N ASN A 244 15.88 -2.04 -0.27
CA ASN A 244 16.04 -2.39 1.14
C ASN A 244 15.45 -3.77 1.48
N LEU A 245 15.30 -4.09 2.77
CA LEU A 245 14.73 -5.36 3.23
C LEU A 245 13.32 -5.62 2.67
N PHE A 246 12.49 -4.56 2.47
CA PHE A 246 11.16 -4.72 1.86
C PHE A 246 11.27 -5.23 0.43
N HIS A 247 12.16 -4.62 -0.37
CA HIS A 247 12.43 -5.07 -1.73
C HIS A 247 12.87 -6.54 -1.75
N LYS A 248 13.84 -6.91 -0.90
CA LYS A 248 14.32 -8.30 -0.81
C LYS A 248 13.20 -9.27 -0.45
N LEU A 249 12.42 -8.98 0.60
CA LEU A 249 11.33 -9.86 1.04
C LEU A 249 10.25 -10.02 -0.05
N LEU A 250 9.91 -8.95 -0.77
CA LEU A 250 8.93 -8.98 -1.84
C LEU A 250 9.46 -9.78 -3.04
N THR A 251 10.68 -9.51 -3.49
CA THR A 251 11.30 -10.25 -4.60
C THR A 251 11.42 -11.73 -4.30
N ASP A 252 11.83 -12.10 -3.09
CA ASP A 252 11.91 -13.51 -2.68
C ASP A 252 10.53 -14.16 -2.54
N ALA A 253 9.48 -13.38 -2.21
CA ALA A 253 8.10 -13.89 -2.19
C ALA A 253 7.53 -14.14 -3.60
N GLU A 254 7.95 -13.36 -4.59
CA GLU A 254 7.49 -13.45 -5.98
C GLU A 254 8.23 -14.51 -6.80
N ARG A 255 9.25 -15.16 -6.24
CA ARG A 255 9.97 -16.25 -6.92
C ARG A 255 9.05 -17.43 -7.25
N PRO A 256 9.36 -18.19 -8.31
CA PRO A 256 8.60 -19.39 -8.65
C PRO A 256 8.58 -20.41 -7.50
N GLU A 257 7.56 -21.25 -7.47
CA GLU A 257 7.52 -22.39 -6.54
C GLU A 257 8.69 -23.34 -6.81
N GLY A 258 9.36 -23.75 -5.73
CA GLY A 258 10.56 -24.60 -5.79
C GLY A 258 11.89 -23.85 -5.88
N ASP A 259 11.89 -22.53 -6.02
CA ASP A 259 13.12 -21.73 -5.89
C ASP A 259 13.61 -21.76 -4.44
N PRO A 260 14.89 -22.14 -4.17
CA PRO A 260 15.42 -22.25 -2.82
C PRO A 260 15.46 -20.90 -2.06
N LEU A 261 15.38 -19.77 -2.75
CA LEU A 261 15.34 -18.44 -2.16
C LEU A 261 13.92 -17.91 -1.96
N LYS A 262 12.88 -18.66 -2.38
CA LYS A 262 11.49 -18.27 -2.16
C LYS A 262 11.16 -18.27 -0.67
N ASN A 263 10.61 -17.17 -0.18
CA ASN A 263 10.10 -17.09 1.17
C ASN A 263 8.60 -17.45 1.24
N ASN A 264 8.07 -17.54 2.46
CA ASN A 264 6.68 -17.95 2.72
C ASN A 264 5.67 -16.80 2.72
N TYR A 265 6.04 -15.61 2.27
CA TYR A 265 5.11 -14.50 2.17
C TYR A 265 4.20 -14.67 0.95
N LYS A 266 2.92 -14.33 1.14
CA LYS A 266 1.96 -14.13 0.04
C LYS A 266 2.16 -12.71 -0.50
N PRO A 267 2.75 -12.53 -1.69
CA PRO A 267 2.92 -11.21 -2.28
C PRO A 267 1.62 -10.73 -2.92
N MET A 268 1.41 -9.41 -2.86
CA MET A 268 0.35 -8.72 -3.58
C MET A 268 0.80 -7.34 -3.99
N ARG A 269 0.38 -6.90 -5.18
CA ARG A 269 0.61 -5.56 -5.71
C ARG A 269 -0.72 -4.89 -6.04
N VAL A 270 -0.88 -3.63 -5.61
CA VAL A 270 -2.07 -2.82 -5.95
C VAL A 270 -1.63 -1.53 -6.61
N TYR A 271 -1.90 -1.43 -7.89
CA TYR A 271 -1.49 -0.31 -8.73
C TYR A 271 -2.47 0.87 -8.67
N TRP A 272 -1.99 2.06 -9.00
CA TRP A 272 -2.77 3.29 -8.99
C TRP A 272 -4.00 3.24 -9.92
N HIS A 273 -3.89 2.58 -11.08
CA HIS A 273 -4.96 2.48 -12.07
C HIS A 273 -6.12 1.57 -11.65
N GLN A 274 -5.91 0.70 -10.63
CA GLN A 274 -6.99 -0.10 -10.05
C GLN A 274 -7.94 0.72 -9.18
N VAL A 275 -7.56 1.97 -8.85
CA VAL A 275 -8.41 2.88 -8.07
C VAL A 275 -9.43 3.53 -9.00
N PRO A 276 -10.74 3.36 -8.78
CA PRO A 276 -11.76 4.02 -9.58
C PRO A 276 -11.54 5.54 -9.64
N GLY A 277 -11.67 6.09 -10.84
CA GLY A 277 -11.47 7.51 -11.08
C GLY A 277 -10.02 7.95 -11.32
N ARG A 278 -9.03 7.04 -11.22
CA ARG A 278 -7.64 7.34 -11.58
C ARG A 278 -7.27 6.95 -13.01
N PHE A 279 -7.93 5.95 -13.55
CA PHE A 279 -7.78 5.58 -14.98
C PHE A 279 -8.74 6.40 -15.82
N VAL A 280 -8.55 7.72 -15.82
CA VAL A 280 -9.46 8.69 -16.43
C VAL A 280 -8.68 9.65 -17.31
N THR A 281 -9.24 9.96 -18.48
CA THR A 281 -8.80 11.07 -19.33
C THR A 281 -9.71 12.26 -19.09
N TYR A 282 -9.12 13.41 -18.88
CA TYR A 282 -9.79 14.68 -18.70
C TYR A 282 -9.71 15.52 -19.99
N LEU A 283 -10.82 16.12 -20.38
CA LEU A 283 -10.85 17.17 -21.40
C LEU A 283 -10.99 18.52 -20.68
N ARG A 284 -9.93 19.32 -20.69
CA ARG A 284 -9.96 20.71 -20.22
C ARG A 284 -10.48 21.59 -21.32
N LEU A 285 -11.68 22.10 -21.18
CA LEU A 285 -12.32 22.94 -22.19
C LEU A 285 -11.70 24.34 -22.25
N ASN A 286 -11.51 24.83 -23.45
CA ASN A 286 -11.09 26.19 -23.70
C ASN A 286 -12.30 27.02 -24.16
N ASN A 287 -12.76 27.96 -23.31
CA ASN A 287 -13.96 28.77 -23.56
C ASN A 287 -13.89 29.57 -24.87
N HIS A 288 -12.71 30.06 -25.26
CA HIS A 288 -12.53 30.80 -26.52
C HIS A 288 -12.77 29.86 -27.74
N ARG A 289 -12.19 28.65 -27.69
CA ARG A 289 -12.37 27.65 -28.76
C ARG A 289 -13.80 27.12 -28.83
N LEU A 290 -14.47 26.96 -27.67
CA LEU A 290 -15.89 26.62 -27.65
C LEU A 290 -16.74 27.67 -28.39
N TYR A 291 -16.45 28.94 -28.09
CA TYR A 291 -17.14 30.06 -28.79
C TYR A 291 -16.85 30.08 -30.29
N GLU A 292 -15.60 29.87 -30.68
CA GLU A 292 -15.22 29.82 -32.11
C GLU A 292 -15.95 28.71 -32.89
N HIS A 293 -16.20 27.57 -32.26
CA HIS A 293 -16.95 26.45 -32.83
C HIS A 293 -18.46 26.55 -32.61
N GLY A 294 -18.92 27.55 -31.87
CA GLY A 294 -20.33 27.81 -31.60
C GLY A 294 -21.03 26.67 -30.86
N VAL A 295 -20.32 26.01 -29.95
CA VAL A 295 -20.84 24.88 -29.17
C VAL A 295 -20.74 25.16 -27.66
N THR A 296 -21.69 24.61 -26.90
CA THR A 296 -21.71 24.67 -25.44
C THR A 296 -21.07 23.43 -24.85
N LYS A 297 -20.72 23.50 -23.59
CA LYS A 297 -20.17 22.37 -22.83
C LYS A 297 -21.16 21.21 -22.74
N GLU A 298 -22.42 21.55 -22.53
CA GLU A 298 -23.53 20.62 -22.44
C GLU A 298 -23.74 19.86 -23.74
N GLU A 299 -23.69 20.55 -24.88
CA GLU A 299 -23.81 19.94 -26.23
C GLU A 299 -22.66 18.97 -26.52
N ILE A 300 -21.43 19.33 -26.11
CA ILE A 300 -20.27 18.43 -26.26
C ILE A 300 -20.46 17.18 -25.42
N PHE A 301 -20.84 17.34 -24.16
CA PHE A 301 -21.06 16.23 -23.24
C PHE A 301 -22.15 15.27 -23.75
N GLU A 302 -23.30 15.79 -24.12
CA GLU A 302 -24.40 14.99 -24.65
C GLU A 302 -24.03 14.34 -25.99
N GLY A 303 -23.32 15.03 -26.88
CA GLY A 303 -22.83 14.47 -28.14
C GLY A 303 -21.86 13.31 -27.96
N ILE A 304 -20.92 13.43 -27.02
CA ILE A 304 -20.00 12.34 -26.68
C ILE A 304 -20.75 11.17 -26.02
N LYS A 305 -21.68 11.45 -25.12
CA LYS A 305 -22.50 10.43 -24.46
C LYS A 305 -23.40 9.65 -25.41
N GLN A 306 -23.98 10.32 -26.36
CA GLN A 306 -24.80 9.67 -27.40
C GLN A 306 -23.97 8.79 -28.34
N ARG A 307 -22.80 9.25 -28.73
CA ARG A 307 -21.94 8.56 -29.71
C ARG A 307 -21.11 7.42 -29.05
N TYR A 308 -20.75 7.57 -27.77
CA TYR A 308 -19.91 6.62 -27.04
C TYR A 308 -20.49 6.34 -25.66
N PRO A 309 -21.71 5.77 -25.56
CA PRO A 309 -22.37 5.56 -24.25
C PRO A 309 -21.59 4.66 -23.30
N GLU A 310 -20.79 3.73 -23.85
CA GLU A 310 -19.94 2.82 -23.09
C GLU A 310 -18.68 3.51 -22.52
N LYS A 311 -18.31 4.67 -23.07
CA LYS A 311 -17.07 5.39 -22.71
C LYS A 311 -17.30 6.50 -21.67
N ILE A 312 -18.56 6.84 -21.37
CA ILE A 312 -18.91 7.87 -20.39
C ILE A 312 -19.68 7.21 -19.23
N THR A 313 -19.07 7.14 -18.08
CA THR A 313 -19.77 6.68 -16.89
C THR A 313 -20.64 7.79 -16.29
N LYS A 314 -21.80 7.40 -15.74
CA LYS A 314 -22.86 8.29 -15.20
C LYS A 314 -22.40 9.29 -14.12
N THR A 315 -21.18 9.19 -13.64
CA THR A 315 -20.71 9.88 -12.42
C THR A 315 -19.85 11.11 -12.68
N HIS A 316 -19.59 11.52 -13.94
CA HIS A 316 -18.51 12.48 -14.20
C HIS A 316 -18.88 13.72 -15.04
N MET A 317 -20.09 14.23 -14.91
CA MET A 317 -20.28 15.67 -15.01
C MET A 317 -20.14 16.26 -13.60
N GLY A 318 -18.92 16.32 -13.14
CA GLY A 318 -18.56 17.05 -11.96
C GLY A 318 -17.70 18.20 -12.41
N PHE A 319 -18.20 19.42 -12.28
CA PHE A 319 -17.28 20.54 -12.10
C PHE A 319 -16.46 20.18 -10.87
N ASN A 320 -15.20 19.83 -11.06
CA ASN A 320 -14.32 19.64 -9.93
C ASN A 320 -14.07 21.04 -9.38
N SER A 321 -14.71 21.37 -8.25
CA SER A 321 -14.59 22.65 -7.58
C SER A 321 -13.15 23.01 -7.21
N ASP A 322 -12.27 22.00 -7.08
CA ASP A 322 -10.85 22.16 -6.77
C ASP A 322 -10.04 22.69 -7.96
N PHE A 323 -10.54 22.47 -9.18
CA PHE A 323 -9.97 23.06 -10.38
C PHE A 323 -10.94 24.11 -10.91
N GLN A 324 -10.66 25.39 -10.72
CA GLN A 324 -11.47 26.52 -11.23
C GLN A 324 -11.68 26.54 -12.77
N LYS A 325 -11.62 25.38 -13.43
CA LYS A 325 -11.71 25.21 -14.88
C LYS A 325 -12.72 24.12 -15.21
N ASP A 326 -13.43 24.32 -16.29
CA ASP A 326 -14.38 23.37 -16.83
C ASP A 326 -13.66 22.10 -17.34
N ILE A 327 -13.82 21.01 -16.62
CA ILE A 327 -13.24 19.72 -16.94
C ILE A 327 -14.36 18.71 -17.18
N ILE A 328 -14.32 18.03 -18.31
CA ILE A 328 -15.15 16.86 -18.60
C ILE A 328 -14.29 15.61 -18.46
N SER A 329 -14.69 14.67 -17.60
CA SER A 329 -14.09 13.35 -17.53
C SER A 329 -14.68 12.49 -18.64
N VAL A 330 -13.87 12.11 -19.60
CA VAL A 330 -14.36 11.45 -20.82
C VAL A 330 -14.33 9.93 -20.70
N PHE A 331 -13.47 9.36 -19.85
CA PHE A 331 -13.29 7.90 -19.77
C PHE A 331 -13.01 7.40 -18.36
N ASN A 332 -13.65 6.28 -18.06
CA ASN A 332 -13.37 5.46 -16.88
C ASN A 332 -13.39 3.97 -17.28
N ASN A 333 -12.64 3.61 -18.35
CA ASN A 333 -12.63 2.24 -18.84
C ASN A 333 -11.19 1.79 -19.10
N GLU A 334 -10.80 0.68 -18.47
CA GLU A 334 -9.50 0.03 -18.61
C GLU A 334 -9.18 -0.42 -20.05
N GLN A 335 -10.18 -0.46 -20.91
CA GLN A 335 -10.05 -0.92 -22.31
C GLN A 335 -9.80 0.21 -23.32
N CYS A 336 -9.81 1.49 -22.92
CA CYS A 336 -9.55 2.59 -23.85
C CYS A 336 -8.04 2.81 -24.01
N THR A 337 -7.56 2.72 -25.23
CA THR A 337 -6.19 3.14 -25.59
C THR A 337 -6.13 4.66 -25.75
N ASP A 338 -4.93 5.25 -25.59
CA ASP A 338 -4.72 6.69 -25.82
C ASP A 338 -5.12 7.13 -27.23
N GLU A 339 -5.05 6.21 -28.22
CA GLU A 339 -5.46 6.48 -29.60
C GLU A 339 -6.97 6.60 -29.74
N ASP A 340 -7.76 5.77 -29.06
CA ASP A 340 -9.22 5.86 -29.08
C ASP A 340 -9.70 7.22 -28.58
N VAL A 341 -9.02 7.75 -27.57
CA VAL A 341 -9.32 9.05 -26.99
C VAL A 341 -8.91 10.20 -27.91
N LYS A 342 -7.73 10.11 -28.53
CA LYS A 342 -7.21 11.13 -29.44
C LYS A 342 -8.08 11.31 -30.70
N ASN A 343 -8.79 10.25 -31.07
CA ASN A 343 -9.64 10.21 -32.26
C ASN A 343 -11.11 10.57 -32.00
N LEU A 344 -11.46 10.96 -30.77
CA LEU A 344 -12.81 11.39 -30.45
C LEU A 344 -13.13 12.72 -31.12
N THR A 345 -14.33 12.79 -31.70
CA THR A 345 -14.81 13.95 -32.39
C THR A 345 -16.21 14.36 -31.87
N PHE A 346 -16.58 15.61 -32.10
CA PHE A 346 -17.92 16.12 -31.88
C PHE A 346 -18.40 16.81 -33.16
N ILE A 347 -19.70 17.05 -33.26
CA ILE A 347 -20.29 17.83 -34.37
C ILE A 347 -20.45 19.28 -33.92
N ASP A 348 -19.84 20.21 -34.64
CA ASP A 348 -19.96 21.64 -34.34
C ASP A 348 -21.31 22.22 -34.78
N SER A 349 -21.57 23.48 -34.42
CA SER A 349 -22.81 24.18 -34.78
C SER A 349 -23.03 24.33 -36.30
N LYS A 350 -21.98 24.11 -37.11
CA LYS A 350 -22.01 24.17 -38.58
C LYS A 350 -22.18 22.78 -39.22
N GLY A 351 -22.23 21.71 -38.38
CA GLY A 351 -22.38 20.35 -38.84
C GLY A 351 -21.07 19.65 -39.24
N PHE A 352 -19.92 20.25 -38.94
CA PHE A 352 -18.62 19.65 -39.23
C PHE A 352 -18.16 18.74 -38.06
N GLU A 353 -17.50 17.64 -38.41
CA GLU A 353 -16.86 16.78 -37.46
C GLU A 353 -15.52 17.38 -37.01
N VAL A 354 -15.40 17.69 -35.73
CA VAL A 354 -14.26 18.36 -35.13
C VAL A 354 -13.67 17.49 -34.02
N PRO A 355 -12.34 17.30 -33.98
CA PRO A 355 -11.72 16.53 -32.93
C PRO A 355 -11.78 17.26 -31.56
N LEU A 356 -12.02 16.53 -30.45
CA LEU A 356 -12.12 17.11 -29.09
C LEU A 356 -10.92 17.97 -28.70
N ARG A 357 -9.74 17.62 -29.21
CA ARG A 357 -8.50 18.42 -29.01
C ARG A 357 -8.57 19.83 -29.62
N ALA A 358 -9.48 20.06 -30.54
CA ALA A 358 -9.66 21.40 -31.12
C ALA A 358 -10.36 22.37 -30.17
N ILE A 359 -11.14 21.86 -29.19
CA ILE A 359 -11.89 22.67 -28.22
C ILE A 359 -11.27 22.68 -26.83
N GLY A 360 -10.28 21.85 -26.59
CA GLY A 360 -9.62 21.76 -25.28
C GLY A 360 -8.34 20.97 -25.31
N GLU A 361 -7.73 20.86 -24.15
CA GLU A 361 -6.54 20.05 -23.90
C GLU A 361 -6.97 18.74 -23.25
N MET A 362 -6.50 17.63 -23.81
CA MET A 362 -6.73 16.30 -23.22
C MET A 362 -5.53 15.91 -22.36
N THR A 363 -5.79 15.50 -21.14
CA THR A 363 -4.77 15.05 -20.18
C THR A 363 -5.28 13.85 -19.41
N THR A 364 -4.38 13.00 -18.94
CA THR A 364 -4.72 11.84 -18.11
C THR A 364 -4.53 12.18 -16.62
N TRP A 365 -5.20 11.40 -15.75
CA TRP A 365 -4.96 11.51 -14.32
C TRP A 365 -3.47 11.32 -13.99
N LYS A 366 -2.78 10.40 -14.70
CA LYS A 366 -1.34 10.17 -14.52
C LYS A 366 -0.53 11.41 -14.83
N GLU A 367 -0.77 12.06 -15.99
CA GLU A 367 -0.03 13.27 -16.40
C GLU A 367 -0.21 14.41 -15.40
N GLU A 368 -1.43 14.58 -14.88
CA GLU A 368 -1.68 15.58 -13.81
C GLU A 368 -0.94 15.21 -12.53
N ALA A 369 -1.05 13.95 -12.07
CA ALA A 369 -0.38 13.50 -10.88
C ALA A 369 1.16 13.58 -10.98
N VAL A 370 1.74 13.34 -12.17
CA VAL A 370 3.18 13.53 -12.43
C VAL A 370 3.57 15.00 -12.27
N LYS A 371 2.77 15.92 -12.80
CA LYS A 371 3.00 17.37 -12.64
C LYS A 371 2.92 17.80 -11.18
N ASP A 372 1.90 17.33 -10.47
CA ASP A 372 1.62 17.73 -9.07
C ASP A 372 2.69 17.20 -8.10
N ILE A 373 3.18 15.97 -8.32
CA ILE A 373 4.18 15.35 -7.42
C ILE A 373 5.62 15.75 -7.73
N GLY A 374 5.87 16.45 -8.85
CA GLY A 374 7.19 16.99 -9.20
C GLY A 374 8.01 16.11 -10.15
N GLY A 375 7.39 15.18 -10.87
CA GLY A 375 8.02 14.44 -11.97
C GLY A 375 7.72 12.94 -11.99
N GLU A 376 8.14 12.31 -13.09
CA GLU A 376 7.87 10.88 -13.36
C GLU A 376 8.51 9.95 -12.33
N ASP A 377 9.71 10.25 -11.84
CA ASP A 377 10.38 9.42 -10.83
C ASP A 377 9.59 9.39 -9.52
N ALA A 378 9.17 10.55 -9.05
CA ALA A 378 8.34 10.64 -7.84
C ALA A 378 6.99 9.91 -8.03
N PHE A 379 6.38 10.04 -9.22
CA PHE A 379 5.17 9.29 -9.56
C PHE A 379 5.43 7.78 -9.56
N ASN A 380 6.50 7.32 -10.19
CA ASN A 380 6.85 5.91 -10.26
C ASN A 380 7.09 5.30 -8.88
N GLN A 381 7.72 6.03 -7.96
CA GLN A 381 7.90 5.58 -6.58
C GLN A 381 6.57 5.49 -5.83
N GLU A 382 5.74 6.53 -5.86
CA GLU A 382 4.58 6.64 -4.98
C GLU A 382 3.31 5.97 -5.55
N TYR A 383 3.20 5.95 -6.88
CA TYR A 383 2.03 5.42 -7.58
C TYR A 383 2.36 4.26 -8.52
N GLY A 384 3.48 4.32 -9.24
CA GLY A 384 3.89 3.34 -10.23
C GLY A 384 4.50 2.06 -9.67
N LEU A 385 4.71 2.00 -8.34
CA LEU A 385 5.27 0.85 -7.61
C LEU A 385 6.66 0.43 -8.10
N ARG A 386 7.49 1.39 -8.51
CA ARG A 386 8.87 1.13 -8.89
C ARG A 386 9.82 1.42 -7.74
N PHE A 387 10.77 0.53 -7.52
CA PHE A 387 11.87 0.74 -6.59
C PHE A 387 12.89 1.65 -7.24
N ILE A 388 12.76 2.95 -7.01
CA ILE A 388 13.70 3.92 -7.53
C ILE A 388 14.89 3.99 -6.58
N ASN A 389 16.09 3.83 -7.10
CA ASN A 389 17.30 4.07 -6.33
C ASN A 389 17.31 5.54 -5.88
N SER A 390 17.73 5.77 -4.63
CA SER A 390 17.80 7.13 -4.07
C SER A 390 18.45 8.09 -5.09
N SER A 391 17.98 9.34 -5.12
CA SER A 391 18.49 10.43 -5.98
C SER A 391 20.02 10.66 -5.95
N LYS A 392 20.75 9.81 -5.24
CA LYS A 392 22.22 9.76 -5.15
C LYS A 392 22.85 8.66 -6.00
N SER A 393 22.07 7.83 -6.70
CA SER A 393 22.64 6.83 -7.62
C SER A 393 23.14 7.51 -8.89
N LEU A 394 24.38 7.25 -9.25
CA LEU A 394 25.02 7.69 -10.50
C LEU A 394 24.38 7.07 -11.75
N LEU A 395 23.64 5.96 -11.57
CA LEU A 395 23.00 5.21 -12.65
C LEU A 395 21.47 5.34 -12.53
N ASN A 396 20.82 5.68 -13.62
CA ASN A 396 19.36 5.66 -13.69
C ASN A 396 18.85 4.21 -13.85
N GLU A 397 17.56 4.01 -13.60
CA GLU A 397 16.92 2.69 -13.62
C GLU A 397 17.08 1.98 -14.97
N ALA A 398 16.95 2.71 -16.08
CA ALA A 398 17.10 2.14 -17.41
C ALA A 398 18.51 1.60 -17.67
N ILE A 399 19.54 2.25 -17.13
CA ILE A 399 20.93 1.78 -17.20
C ILE A 399 21.09 0.53 -16.32
N ILE A 400 20.53 0.53 -15.11
CA ILE A 400 20.58 -0.62 -14.20
C ILE A 400 19.86 -1.83 -14.82
N ASP A 401 18.66 -1.64 -15.36
CA ASP A 401 17.90 -2.70 -16.03
C ASP A 401 18.67 -3.23 -17.26
N SER A 402 19.27 -2.35 -18.04
CA SER A 402 20.13 -2.75 -19.15
C SER A 402 21.32 -3.57 -18.67
N LEU A 403 21.97 -3.17 -17.59
CA LEU A 403 23.11 -3.90 -17.01
C LEU A 403 22.68 -5.25 -16.44
N LEU A 404 21.51 -5.32 -15.76
CA LEU A 404 20.97 -6.56 -15.21
C LEU A 404 20.53 -7.53 -16.32
N ASN A 405 19.91 -7.02 -17.38
CA ASN A 405 19.50 -7.84 -18.54
C ASN A 405 20.69 -8.33 -19.34
N ASN A 406 21.80 -7.59 -19.34
CA ASN A 406 23.06 -7.95 -19.98
C ASN A 406 24.01 -8.71 -19.05
N LYS A 407 23.54 -9.08 -17.84
CA LYS A 407 24.34 -9.84 -16.88
C LYS A 407 24.67 -11.21 -17.45
N LYS A 408 25.92 -11.40 -17.83
CA LYS A 408 26.43 -12.72 -18.25
C LYS A 408 26.88 -13.48 -17.01
N ASN A 409 26.48 -14.75 -16.89
CA ASN A 409 26.95 -15.63 -15.82
C ASN A 409 28.39 -16.07 -16.15
N TYR A 410 29.33 -15.56 -15.37
CA TYR A 410 30.73 -16.00 -15.49
C TYR A 410 30.93 -17.27 -14.68
N LYS A 411 31.48 -18.32 -15.30
CA LYS A 411 32.02 -19.48 -14.59
C LYS A 411 33.51 -19.21 -14.34
N PHE A 412 33.88 -19.12 -13.06
CA PHE A 412 35.30 -19.21 -12.70
C PHE A 412 35.70 -20.67 -12.81
N GLU A 413 36.64 -20.99 -13.69
CA GLU A 413 37.09 -22.38 -13.90
C GLU A 413 38.01 -22.83 -12.77
N GLU A 414 38.79 -21.95 -12.12
CA GLU A 414 39.66 -22.34 -11.00
C GLU A 414 39.88 -21.18 -10.00
N ILE A 415 39.69 -21.48 -8.74
CA ILE A 415 40.07 -20.65 -7.59
C ILE A 415 41.20 -21.36 -6.87
N PHE A 416 42.36 -20.70 -6.79
CA PHE A 416 43.51 -21.27 -6.09
C PHE A 416 43.64 -20.65 -4.70
N GLU A 417 43.77 -21.49 -3.68
CA GLU A 417 44.22 -21.10 -2.35
C GLU A 417 45.73 -21.37 -2.25
N PHE A 418 46.51 -20.32 -2.05
CA PHE A 418 47.94 -20.43 -1.85
C PHE A 418 48.34 -19.59 -0.65
N GLU A 419 49.00 -20.21 0.33
CA GLU A 419 49.46 -19.58 1.59
C GLU A 419 48.34 -18.85 2.34
N ASN A 420 47.16 -19.46 2.47
CA ASN A 420 45.94 -18.86 3.06
C ASN A 420 45.48 -17.55 2.41
N LYS A 421 45.84 -17.34 1.14
CA LYS A 421 45.39 -16.20 0.32
C LYS A 421 44.79 -16.73 -0.95
N LEU A 422 43.61 -16.23 -1.29
CA LEU A 422 42.96 -16.48 -2.57
C LEU A 422 43.80 -15.81 -3.68
N ARG A 423 44.24 -16.60 -4.61
CA ARG A 423 44.91 -16.13 -5.82
C ARG A 423 44.08 -16.51 -7.05
N PHE A 424 43.87 -15.56 -7.92
CA PHE A 424 43.18 -15.79 -9.19
C PHE A 424 44.20 -15.99 -10.30
N SER A 425 44.01 -17.02 -11.13
CA SER A 425 44.86 -17.22 -12.31
C SER A 425 44.46 -16.23 -13.41
N TYR A 426 45.38 -15.38 -13.81
CA TYR A 426 45.21 -14.45 -14.94
C TYR A 426 45.05 -15.15 -16.30
N LYS A 427 45.34 -16.42 -16.39
CA LYS A 427 45.21 -17.18 -17.64
C LYS A 427 43.78 -17.48 -18.01
N ASP A 428 42.85 -17.40 -17.02
CA ASP A 428 41.47 -17.84 -17.16
C ASP A 428 40.45 -16.68 -17.08
N LEU A 429 40.92 -15.42 -16.97
CA LEU A 429 40.11 -14.22 -17.15
C LEU A 429 39.75 -14.10 -18.64
N ARG A 430 38.58 -14.60 -18.98
CA ARG A 430 38.03 -14.58 -20.34
C ARG A 430 37.02 -13.45 -20.43
N TRP A 431 37.26 -12.50 -21.33
CA TRP A 431 36.28 -11.50 -21.69
C TRP A 431 35.35 -12.11 -22.73
N VAL A 432 34.08 -12.14 -22.42
CA VAL A 432 33.04 -12.60 -23.36
C VAL A 432 32.52 -11.35 -24.04
N ASP A 433 32.75 -11.22 -25.34
CA ASP A 433 32.03 -10.26 -26.17
C ASP A 433 30.69 -10.86 -26.62
N ASP A 434 29.91 -10.14 -27.39
CA ASP A 434 28.59 -10.57 -27.86
C ASP A 434 28.64 -11.84 -28.73
N ASP A 435 29.84 -12.22 -29.22
CA ASP A 435 30.08 -13.39 -30.07
C ASP A 435 30.73 -14.57 -29.30
N GLU A 436 30.82 -14.51 -27.95
CA GLU A 436 31.46 -15.51 -27.10
C GLU A 436 32.98 -15.68 -27.38
N ILE A 437 33.61 -14.73 -28.04
CA ILE A 437 35.01 -14.78 -28.41
C ILE A 437 35.90 -14.17 -27.32
N PHE A 438 36.85 -14.95 -26.83
CA PHE A 438 37.80 -14.52 -25.83
C PHE A 438 38.94 -13.73 -26.51
N LEU A 439 38.98 -12.42 -26.29
CA LEU A 439 40.06 -11.57 -26.82
C LEU A 439 41.15 -11.38 -25.76
N PRO A 440 42.38 -11.76 -26.02
CA PRO A 440 43.48 -11.47 -25.13
C PRO A 440 43.72 -9.96 -25.05
N ILE A 441 44.08 -9.47 -23.84
CA ILE A 441 44.38 -8.05 -23.63
C ILE A 441 45.63 -7.67 -24.45
N ASN A 442 45.47 -6.78 -25.41
CA ASN A 442 46.59 -6.23 -26.17
C ASN A 442 47.27 -5.11 -25.38
N ARG A 443 48.38 -5.43 -24.70
CA ARG A 443 49.09 -4.53 -23.80
C ARG A 443 49.59 -3.24 -24.45
N LYS A 444 49.63 -3.14 -25.78
CA LYS A 444 50.11 -1.95 -26.47
C LYS A 444 49.05 -0.89 -26.74
N ASN A 445 47.79 -1.26 -26.87
CA ASN A 445 46.73 -0.37 -27.32
C ASN A 445 45.50 -0.31 -26.38
N GLU A 446 45.57 -0.95 -25.24
CA GLU A 446 44.41 -1.05 -24.32
C GLU A 446 44.84 -0.72 -22.91
N LYS A 447 44.02 0.10 -22.23
CA LYS A 447 44.17 0.36 -20.80
C LYS A 447 43.11 -0.44 -20.03
N VAL A 448 43.55 -0.97 -18.92
CA VAL A 448 42.66 -1.67 -17.98
C VAL A 448 42.50 -0.80 -16.73
N ILE A 449 41.27 -0.50 -16.37
CA ILE A 449 40.96 0.18 -15.12
C ILE A 449 40.33 -0.86 -14.21
N ILE A 450 40.88 -1.01 -13.01
CA ILE A 450 40.32 -1.88 -11.97
C ILE A 450 39.72 -0.98 -10.90
N SER A 451 38.43 -1.09 -10.70
CA SER A 451 37.72 -0.44 -9.59
C SER A 451 37.39 -1.51 -8.55
N VAL A 452 37.78 -1.28 -7.31
CA VAL A 452 37.55 -2.18 -6.19
C VAL A 452 36.74 -1.44 -5.14
N ASP A 453 35.58 -1.95 -4.84
CA ASP A 453 34.74 -1.53 -3.71
C ASP A 453 34.77 -2.63 -2.65
N ILE A 454 35.41 -2.33 -1.53
CA ILE A 454 35.63 -3.30 -0.47
C ILE A 454 34.58 -3.10 0.62
N SER A 455 33.73 -4.11 0.85
CA SER A 455 32.83 -4.11 2.00
C SER A 455 33.61 -4.29 3.31
N GLU A 456 33.12 -3.67 4.39
CA GLU A 456 33.71 -3.80 5.72
C GLU A 456 33.53 -5.20 6.36
N GLY A 457 33.01 -6.17 5.61
CA GLY A 457 32.86 -7.56 6.08
C GLY A 457 31.74 -7.75 7.12
N LEU A 458 30.86 -6.77 7.26
CA LEU A 458 29.73 -6.82 8.22
C LEU A 458 28.51 -7.59 7.68
N GLY A 459 28.65 -8.28 6.53
CA GLY A 459 27.60 -9.11 5.95
C GLY A 459 26.43 -8.34 5.30
N GLN A 460 26.55 -7.03 5.16
CA GLN A 460 25.53 -6.16 4.57
C GLN A 460 25.78 -5.83 3.11
N ASP A 461 27.05 -5.84 2.68
CA ASP A 461 27.46 -5.51 1.30
C ASP A 461 28.47 -6.54 0.77
N TYR A 462 28.50 -6.69 -0.53
CA TYR A 462 29.49 -7.51 -1.22
C TYR A 462 30.70 -6.66 -1.65
N SER A 463 31.91 -7.20 -1.52
CA SER A 463 33.08 -6.61 -2.17
C SER A 463 32.94 -6.80 -3.67
N ILE A 464 33.04 -5.71 -4.43
CA ILE A 464 32.87 -5.73 -5.88
C ILE A 464 34.19 -5.35 -6.53
N ILE A 465 34.66 -6.16 -7.48
CA ILE A 465 35.80 -5.85 -8.33
C ILE A 465 35.29 -5.70 -9.76
N ASN A 466 35.35 -4.49 -10.27
CA ASN A 466 35.04 -4.20 -11.67
C ASN A 466 36.32 -4.00 -12.46
N ILE A 467 36.44 -4.70 -13.57
CA ILE A 467 37.56 -4.58 -14.47
C ILE A 467 37.05 -4.03 -15.81
N PHE A 468 37.47 -2.84 -16.17
CA PHE A 468 37.08 -2.17 -17.39
C PHE A 468 38.24 -2.21 -18.38
N LYS A 469 37.97 -2.68 -19.58
CA LYS A 469 38.89 -2.60 -20.72
C LYS A 469 38.52 -1.37 -21.54
N ILE A 470 39.48 -0.44 -21.73
CA ILE A 470 39.28 0.77 -22.50
C ILE A 470 40.08 0.67 -23.79
N SER A 471 39.42 0.66 -24.93
CA SER A 471 40.04 0.67 -26.21
C SER A 471 40.61 2.08 -26.57
N LYS A 472 41.50 2.16 -27.53
CA LYS A 472 42.01 3.43 -28.03
C LYS A 472 40.88 4.34 -28.55
N LYS A 473 39.87 3.75 -29.18
CA LYS A 473 38.69 4.45 -29.71
C LYS A 473 37.87 5.10 -28.59
N ASP A 474 37.72 4.45 -27.45
CA ASP A 474 36.98 4.99 -26.30
C ASP A 474 37.80 6.13 -25.65
N MET A 475 39.14 6.04 -25.65
CA MET A 475 40.01 7.10 -25.14
C MET A 475 39.96 8.34 -26.01
N ASP A 476 39.98 8.19 -27.33
CA ASP A 476 39.85 9.30 -28.28
C ASP A 476 38.50 10.02 -28.11
N LEU A 477 37.41 9.28 -27.79
CA LEU A 477 36.08 9.82 -27.49
C LEU A 477 36.10 10.66 -26.19
N ILE A 478 36.73 10.16 -25.13
CA ILE A 478 36.85 10.86 -23.84
C ILE A 478 37.70 12.13 -23.97
N GLU A 479 38.78 12.09 -24.75
CA GLU A 479 39.63 13.25 -25.02
C GLU A 479 38.87 14.30 -25.86
N SER A 480 38.10 13.87 -26.86
CA SER A 480 37.28 14.79 -27.67
C SER A 480 36.20 15.49 -26.87
N GLN A 481 35.60 14.80 -25.90
CA GLN A 481 34.62 15.41 -24.98
C GLN A 481 35.26 16.39 -23.98
N LYS A 482 36.49 16.15 -23.53
CA LYS A 482 37.22 17.10 -22.69
C LYS A 482 37.63 18.37 -23.41
N ALA A 483 37.84 18.31 -24.72
CA ALA A 483 38.16 19.49 -25.54
C ALA A 483 36.94 20.37 -25.86
N SER A 484 35.72 19.92 -25.56
CA SER A 484 34.45 20.65 -25.78
C SER A 484 33.88 21.31 -24.51
N TYR A 485 34.61 21.27 -23.40
CA TYR A 485 34.34 21.99 -22.16
C TYR A 485 35.51 22.95 -21.88
#